data_7769e9ac9b65d1620d478a9b5f24fedf
#
_entry.id   7769e9ac9b65d1620d478a9b5f24fedf
#
_cell.length_a   1.000
_cell.length_b   1.000
_cell.length_c   1.000
_cell.angle_alpha   90.00
_cell.angle_beta   90.00
_cell.angle_gamma   90.00
#
_symmetry.space_group_name_H-M   'P 1'
#
loop_
_entity.id
_entity.type
_entity.pdbx_description
1 polymer ?
#
loop_
_entity_poly.entity_id
_entity_poly.type
_entity_poly.pdbx_seq_one_letter_code
_entity_poly.pdbx_strand_id
1 'polypeptide(L)'
;MINRLGFGFLRLPKKGEELDWQNIDAMADAFLQGGRNFFDTCYTYLNGMSEIAIRKCVVERHPRSSFLLCNKLPGYLCKSYADCQKYFDEELSRCGVEWFDILMLHWLNDDNYAIAEKYDEFRFLREKKAEGKARRIGFSYHGDAALLDQILTKHPEVDVVLIQLNYLDWESEGIQSRKCYETCLRHGKSVMVMEPLKGGTLASIPEEAEAKLRTLHPDWTPSD
;
A
#
# COMPACT_ATOMS: atom_id res chain seq x y z
N MET A 1 13.19 11.59 0.71
CA MET A 1 12.72 11.22 -0.65
C MET A 1 12.25 9.77 -0.57
N ILE A 2 11.05 9.45 -1.04
CA ILE A 2 10.58 8.06 -1.11
C ILE A 2 11.37 7.38 -2.24
N ASN A 3 12.06 6.28 -1.92
CA ASN A 3 12.69 5.45 -2.93
C ASN A 3 11.60 4.74 -3.76
N ARG A 4 11.86 4.40 -5.02
CA ARG A 4 10.84 3.84 -5.92
C ARG A 4 10.33 2.46 -5.50
N LEU A 5 11.10 1.71 -4.70
CA LEU A 5 10.72 0.38 -4.21
C LEU A 5 10.23 0.46 -2.77
N GLY A 6 9.05 -0.11 -2.50
CA GLY A 6 8.51 -0.33 -1.16
C GLY A 6 8.56 -1.80 -0.75
N PHE A 7 8.67 -2.07 0.54
CA PHE A 7 8.62 -3.40 1.12
C PHE A 7 7.26 -3.64 1.78
N GLY A 8 6.43 -4.49 1.17
CA GLY A 8 5.10 -4.84 1.66
C GLY A 8 5.14 -5.99 2.67
N PHE A 9 4.46 -5.84 3.79
CA PHE A 9 4.37 -6.82 4.87
C PHE A 9 3.14 -7.74 4.77
N LEU A 10 2.56 -7.89 3.57
CA LEU A 10 1.44 -8.81 3.35
C LEU A 10 1.88 -10.28 3.27
N ARG A 11 2.99 -10.57 2.57
CA ARG A 11 3.47 -11.94 2.31
C ARG A 11 4.83 -12.13 2.96
N LEU A 12 4.83 -12.34 4.28
CA LEU A 12 6.04 -12.57 5.05
C LEU A 12 6.43 -14.06 5.07
N PRO A 13 7.73 -14.38 5.13
CA PRO A 13 8.20 -15.76 5.23
C PRO A 13 7.71 -16.42 6.52
N LYS A 14 7.47 -17.74 6.43
CA LYS A 14 6.99 -18.57 7.54
C LYS A 14 7.89 -19.80 7.74
N LYS A 15 7.92 -20.28 8.99
CA LYS A 15 8.38 -21.60 9.39
C LYS A 15 7.20 -22.38 9.94
N GLY A 16 6.64 -23.29 9.14
CA GLY A 16 5.36 -23.93 9.46
C GLY A 16 4.24 -22.90 9.47
N GLU A 17 3.47 -22.84 10.55
CA GLU A 17 2.37 -21.89 10.72
C GLU A 17 2.81 -20.49 11.22
N GLU A 18 4.02 -20.39 11.79
CA GLU A 18 4.52 -19.16 12.41
C GLU A 18 5.34 -18.31 11.45
N LEU A 19 5.41 -17.00 11.72
CA LEU A 19 6.30 -16.09 11.00
C LEU A 19 7.77 -16.42 11.28
N ASP A 20 8.58 -16.43 10.25
CA ASP A 20 10.05 -16.57 10.36
C ASP A 20 10.68 -15.23 10.73
N TRP A 21 10.62 -14.89 12.01
CA TRP A 21 11.10 -13.62 12.55
C TRP A 21 12.54 -13.29 12.14
N GLN A 22 13.43 -14.28 12.20
CA GLN A 22 14.83 -14.10 11.86
C GLN A 22 15.03 -13.73 10.38
N ASN A 23 14.26 -14.35 9.50
CA ASN A 23 14.31 -14.04 8.07
C ASN A 23 13.66 -12.67 7.77
N ILE A 24 12.55 -12.33 8.43
CA ILE A 24 11.91 -11.03 8.30
C ILE A 24 12.85 -9.90 8.75
N ASP A 25 13.55 -10.07 9.88
CA ASP A 25 14.58 -9.16 10.37
C ASP A 25 15.68 -8.95 9.33
N ALA A 26 16.23 -10.04 8.81
CA ALA A 26 17.30 -9.99 7.82
C ALA A 26 16.84 -9.28 6.51
N MET A 27 15.61 -9.52 6.08
CA MET A 27 15.02 -8.85 4.90
C MET A 27 14.84 -7.34 5.13
N ALA A 28 14.34 -6.94 6.31
CA ALA A 28 14.16 -5.53 6.65
C ALA A 28 15.52 -4.80 6.74
N ASP A 29 16.52 -5.43 7.36
CA ASP A 29 17.87 -4.89 7.45
C ASP A 29 18.52 -4.74 6.08
N ALA A 30 18.45 -5.76 5.23
CA ALA A 30 18.98 -5.71 3.86
C ALA A 30 18.30 -4.63 3.01
N PHE A 31 16.99 -4.45 3.18
CA PHE A 31 16.22 -3.41 2.48
C PHE A 31 16.70 -2.00 2.86
N LEU A 32 16.88 -1.74 4.16
CA LEU A 32 17.39 -0.46 4.67
C LEU A 32 18.85 -0.24 4.28
N GLN A 33 19.72 -1.26 4.42
CA GLN A 33 21.13 -1.19 4.01
C GLN A 33 21.28 -0.94 2.51
N GLY A 34 20.35 -1.44 1.69
CA GLY A 34 20.27 -1.16 0.25
C GLY A 34 19.81 0.28 -0.08
N GLY A 35 19.69 1.17 0.90
CA GLY A 35 19.29 2.57 0.73
C GLY A 35 17.81 2.77 0.47
N ARG A 36 16.97 1.74 0.67
CA ARG A 36 15.52 1.81 0.55
C ARG A 36 14.91 1.99 1.94
N ASN A 37 13.74 2.65 2.03
CA ASN A 37 13.23 3.04 3.34
C ASN A 37 11.70 3.04 3.46
N PHE A 38 10.95 2.57 2.47
CA PHE A 38 9.50 2.62 2.49
C PHE A 38 8.90 1.25 2.81
N PHE A 39 8.16 1.15 3.93
CA PHE A 39 7.44 -0.04 4.37
C PHE A 39 5.94 0.16 4.29
N ASP A 40 5.23 -0.89 3.86
CA ASP A 40 3.77 -0.90 3.70
C ASP A 40 3.15 -2.05 4.49
N THR A 41 2.15 -1.74 5.29
CA THR A 41 1.35 -2.69 6.07
C THR A 41 -0.14 -2.36 5.98
N CYS A 42 -0.96 -3.10 6.73
CA CYS A 42 -2.38 -2.87 6.85
C CYS A 42 -2.92 -3.58 8.10
N TYR A 43 -3.97 -3.01 8.67
CA TYR A 43 -4.67 -3.53 9.85
C TYR A 43 -5.04 -5.03 9.73
N THR A 44 -5.54 -5.46 8.57
CA THR A 44 -6.03 -6.83 8.35
C THR A 44 -4.99 -7.80 7.80
N TYR A 45 -3.81 -7.33 7.40
CA TYR A 45 -2.79 -8.22 6.85
C TYR A 45 -2.35 -9.26 7.88
N LEU A 46 -2.32 -10.54 7.47
CA LEU A 46 -1.93 -11.66 8.32
C LEU A 46 -2.72 -11.70 9.65
N ASN A 47 -4.01 -11.33 9.61
CA ASN A 47 -4.87 -11.23 10.80
C ASN A 47 -4.30 -10.29 11.90
N GLY A 48 -3.73 -9.15 11.49
CA GLY A 48 -3.11 -8.16 12.37
C GLY A 48 -1.64 -8.42 12.71
N MET A 49 -1.10 -9.60 12.33
CA MET A 49 0.32 -9.94 12.59
C MET A 49 1.29 -9.12 11.75
N SER A 50 0.86 -8.55 10.62
CA SER A 50 1.69 -7.68 9.79
C SER A 50 2.14 -6.42 10.53
N GLU A 51 1.24 -5.76 11.26
CA GLU A 51 1.55 -4.59 12.07
C GLU A 51 2.48 -4.92 13.24
N ILE A 52 2.27 -6.09 13.87
CA ILE A 52 3.18 -6.61 14.92
C ILE A 52 4.58 -6.91 14.34
N ALA A 53 4.63 -7.41 13.10
CA ALA A 53 5.91 -7.67 12.41
C ALA A 53 6.63 -6.36 12.07
N ILE A 54 5.92 -5.34 11.59
CA ILE A 54 6.48 -3.97 11.42
C ILE A 54 7.08 -3.47 12.73
N ARG A 55 6.33 -3.59 13.82
CA ARG A 55 6.82 -3.16 15.14
C ARG A 55 8.11 -3.85 15.51
N LYS A 56 8.11 -5.18 15.52
CA LYS A 56 9.26 -5.99 15.97
C LYS A 56 10.47 -5.90 15.05
N CYS A 57 10.24 -5.99 13.73
CA CYS A 57 11.33 -6.15 12.76
C CYS A 57 11.84 -4.81 12.21
N VAL A 58 11.08 -3.72 12.37
CA VAL A 58 11.46 -2.39 11.85
C VAL A 58 11.50 -1.35 12.96
N VAL A 59 10.35 -1.08 13.63
CA VAL A 59 10.21 0.07 14.52
C VAL A 59 11.07 -0.04 15.78
N GLU A 60 11.11 -1.21 16.42
CA GLU A 60 11.92 -1.44 17.63
C GLU A 60 13.42 -1.58 17.36
N ARG A 61 13.83 -1.77 16.09
CA ARG A 61 15.21 -2.05 15.70
C ARG A 61 15.91 -0.89 15.00
N HIS A 62 15.13 0.04 14.42
CA HIS A 62 15.69 1.14 13.62
C HIS A 62 15.14 2.49 14.05
N PRO A 63 15.96 3.56 13.96
CA PRO A 63 15.47 4.93 14.26
C PRO A 63 14.26 5.29 13.40
N ARG A 64 13.21 5.88 14.00
CA ARG A 64 11.98 6.27 13.27
C ARG A 64 12.24 7.17 12.06
N SER A 65 13.32 7.93 12.06
CA SER A 65 13.74 8.81 10.96
C SER A 65 14.38 8.07 9.79
N SER A 66 14.75 6.79 9.94
CA SER A 66 15.41 6.00 8.90
C SER A 66 14.44 5.37 7.91
N PHE A 67 13.13 5.35 8.22
CA PHE A 67 12.14 4.73 7.37
C PHE A 67 10.84 5.54 7.26
N LEU A 68 10.09 5.24 6.22
CA LEU A 68 8.74 5.73 5.97
C LEU A 68 7.77 4.56 6.14
N LEU A 69 6.64 4.80 6.81
CA LEU A 69 5.64 3.77 7.09
C LEU A 69 4.28 4.18 6.53
N CYS A 70 3.71 3.28 5.73
CA CYS A 70 2.33 3.35 5.26
C CYS A 70 1.48 2.34 6.01
N ASN A 71 0.30 2.76 6.49
CA ASN A 71 -0.73 1.87 7.01
C ASN A 71 -2.08 2.17 6.37
N LYS A 72 -3.04 1.24 6.52
CA LYS A 72 -4.34 1.32 5.85
C LYS A 72 -5.46 1.02 6.83
N LEU A 73 -6.26 2.06 7.12
CA LEU A 73 -7.46 1.98 7.95
C LEU A 73 -8.48 1.03 7.32
N PRO A 74 -9.02 0.05 8.05
CA PRO A 74 -10.02 -0.90 7.55
C PRO A 74 -11.42 -0.28 7.54
N GLY A 75 -11.62 0.82 6.78
CA GLY A 75 -12.85 1.61 6.76
C GLY A 75 -14.10 0.77 6.50
N TYR A 76 -14.00 -0.24 5.64
CA TYR A 76 -15.10 -1.18 5.37
C TYR A 76 -15.59 -1.97 6.60
N LEU A 77 -14.87 -1.96 7.71
CA LEU A 77 -15.29 -2.52 8.99
C LEU A 77 -15.99 -1.49 9.90
N CYS A 78 -15.90 -0.19 9.57
CA CYS A 78 -16.52 0.88 10.36
C CYS A 78 -18.04 0.80 10.30
N LYS A 79 -18.66 1.04 11.44
CA LYS A 79 -20.12 1.16 11.61
C LYS A 79 -20.51 2.53 12.13
N SER A 80 -19.52 3.36 12.43
CA SER A 80 -19.66 4.75 12.88
C SER A 80 -18.36 5.51 12.61
N TYR A 81 -18.42 6.85 12.65
CA TYR A 81 -17.22 7.70 12.60
C TYR A 81 -16.23 7.40 13.76
N ALA A 82 -16.73 7.06 14.94
CA ALA A 82 -15.90 6.73 16.10
C ALA A 82 -15.08 5.45 15.90
N ASP A 83 -15.53 4.52 15.05
CA ASP A 83 -14.76 3.31 14.74
C ASP A 83 -13.47 3.63 13.99
N CYS A 84 -13.44 4.70 13.17
CA CYS A 84 -12.21 5.14 12.50
C CYS A 84 -11.13 5.47 13.53
N GLN A 85 -11.49 6.21 14.60
CA GLN A 85 -10.54 6.54 15.67
C GLN A 85 -10.07 5.28 16.41
N LYS A 86 -11.00 4.39 16.72
CA LYS A 86 -10.69 3.12 17.41
C LYS A 86 -9.67 2.29 16.61
N TYR A 87 -9.93 2.05 15.32
CA TYR A 87 -9.01 1.29 14.47
C TYR A 87 -7.68 1.99 14.31
N PHE A 88 -7.68 3.30 14.15
CA PHE A 88 -6.44 4.09 14.04
C PHE A 88 -5.57 4.00 15.31
N ASP A 89 -6.18 4.06 16.49
CA ASP A 89 -5.46 3.91 17.76
C ASP A 89 -4.88 2.50 17.92
N GLU A 90 -5.63 1.48 17.49
CA GLU A 90 -5.13 0.11 17.45
C GLU A 90 -3.95 -0.06 16.48
N GLU A 91 -4.01 0.55 15.28
CA GLU A 91 -2.92 0.57 14.29
C GLU A 91 -1.65 1.19 14.86
N LEU A 92 -1.75 2.37 15.47
CA LEU A 92 -0.63 3.03 16.13
C LEU A 92 -0.01 2.14 17.23
N SER A 93 -0.87 1.53 18.06
CA SER A 93 -0.44 0.65 19.14
C SER A 93 0.25 -0.61 18.64
N ARG A 94 -0.32 -1.29 17.63
CA ARG A 94 0.25 -2.52 17.05
C ARG A 94 1.57 -2.25 16.33
N CYS A 95 1.64 -1.16 15.57
CA CYS A 95 2.86 -0.74 14.89
C CYS A 95 3.92 -0.16 15.84
N GLY A 96 3.51 0.29 17.04
CA GLY A 96 4.43 0.93 18.01
C GLY A 96 4.91 2.30 17.57
N VAL A 97 4.07 3.09 16.87
CA VAL A 97 4.40 4.42 16.37
C VAL A 97 3.38 5.46 16.82
N GLU A 98 3.75 6.73 16.77
CA GLU A 98 2.84 7.83 17.12
C GLU A 98 2.17 8.48 15.90
N TRP A 99 2.66 8.17 14.69
CA TRP A 99 2.19 8.73 13.42
C TRP A 99 2.65 7.86 12.23
N PHE A 100 1.94 7.97 11.10
CA PHE A 100 2.29 7.35 9.83
C PHE A 100 2.79 8.38 8.81
N ASP A 101 3.69 7.97 7.91
CA ASP A 101 4.06 8.81 6.76
C ASP A 101 2.95 8.87 5.72
N ILE A 102 2.23 7.75 5.55
CA ILE A 102 1.05 7.67 4.71
C ILE A 102 -0.03 6.88 5.46
N LEU A 103 -1.22 7.47 5.56
CA LEU A 103 -2.42 6.80 6.06
C LEU A 103 -3.44 6.68 4.92
N MET A 104 -3.94 5.48 4.67
CA MET A 104 -4.85 5.20 3.58
C MET A 104 -6.19 4.66 4.08
N LEU A 105 -7.28 4.87 3.33
CA LEU A 105 -8.44 3.99 3.40
C LEU A 105 -8.11 2.70 2.65
N HIS A 106 -8.47 1.57 3.26
CA HIS A 106 -8.18 0.27 2.67
C HIS A 106 -9.29 -0.19 1.73
N TRP A 107 -8.89 -0.64 0.53
CA TRP A 107 -9.72 -1.43 -0.37
C TRP A 107 -10.99 -0.72 -0.86
N LEU A 108 -10.86 0.50 -1.40
CA LEU A 108 -11.98 1.20 -2.01
C LEU A 108 -12.39 0.55 -3.34
N ASN A 109 -13.65 0.24 -3.43
CA ASN A 109 -14.46 -0.14 -4.59
C ASN A 109 -15.84 0.50 -4.40
N ASP A 110 -16.84 0.18 -5.21
CA ASP A 110 -18.18 0.77 -5.11
C ASP A 110 -18.79 0.62 -3.71
N ASP A 111 -18.77 -0.60 -3.16
CA ASP A 111 -19.39 -0.89 -1.87
C ASP A 111 -18.65 -0.20 -0.70
N ASN A 112 -17.33 -0.31 -0.68
CA ASN A 112 -16.50 0.25 0.39
C ASN A 112 -16.42 1.78 0.32
N TYR A 113 -16.51 2.36 -0.88
CA TYR A 113 -16.61 3.81 -1.03
C TYR A 113 -17.93 4.33 -0.45
N ALA A 114 -19.05 3.62 -0.67
CA ALA A 114 -20.33 4.00 -0.06
C ALA A 114 -20.27 3.97 1.48
N ILE A 115 -19.52 3.04 2.07
CA ILE A 115 -19.26 2.99 3.51
C ILE A 115 -18.40 4.19 3.95
N ALA A 116 -17.32 4.47 3.22
CA ALA A 116 -16.41 5.58 3.50
C ALA A 116 -17.13 6.94 3.51
N GLU A 117 -18.04 7.15 2.54
CA GLU A 117 -18.89 8.34 2.48
C GLU A 117 -19.90 8.40 3.64
N LYS A 118 -20.53 7.27 3.94
CA LYS A 118 -21.54 7.19 5.01
C LYS A 118 -20.98 7.56 6.37
N TYR A 119 -19.72 7.21 6.63
CA TYR A 119 -19.09 7.41 7.94
C TYR A 119 -18.01 8.50 7.93
N ASP A 120 -17.97 9.34 6.89
CA ASP A 120 -17.05 10.49 6.77
C ASP A 120 -15.57 10.11 6.91
N GLU A 121 -15.14 8.96 6.37
CA GLU A 121 -13.79 8.45 6.55
C GLU A 121 -12.72 9.36 5.91
N PHE A 122 -13.04 10.04 4.81
CA PHE A 122 -12.16 11.04 4.21
C PHE A 122 -11.96 12.26 5.11
N ARG A 123 -13.02 12.68 5.86
CA ARG A 123 -12.89 13.71 6.88
C ARG A 123 -11.94 13.24 7.97
N PHE A 124 -12.06 11.99 8.43
CA PHE A 124 -11.14 11.43 9.40
C PHE A 124 -9.68 11.50 8.93
N LEU A 125 -9.38 11.10 7.70
CA LEU A 125 -8.02 11.22 7.16
C LEU A 125 -7.52 12.67 7.17
N ARG A 126 -8.35 13.65 6.77
CA ARG A 126 -7.99 15.08 6.81
C ARG A 126 -7.67 15.55 8.23
N GLU A 127 -8.47 15.13 9.22
CA GLU A 127 -8.23 15.45 10.63
C GLU A 127 -6.90 14.86 11.10
N LYS A 128 -6.61 13.59 10.79
CA LYS A 128 -5.31 12.98 11.15
C LYS A 128 -4.13 13.66 10.46
N LYS A 129 -4.30 14.14 9.25
CA LYS A 129 -3.28 14.93 8.56
C LYS A 129 -3.06 16.30 9.25
N ALA A 130 -4.14 16.98 9.60
CA ALA A 130 -4.08 18.26 10.32
C ALA A 130 -3.47 18.14 11.73
N GLU A 131 -3.73 17.03 12.43
CA GLU A 131 -3.15 16.69 13.72
C GLU A 131 -1.66 16.28 13.64
N GLY A 132 -1.09 16.13 12.45
CA GLY A 132 0.28 15.63 12.25
C GLY A 132 0.43 14.12 12.49
N LYS A 133 -0.68 13.39 12.62
CA LYS A 133 -0.71 11.93 12.79
C LYS A 133 -0.56 11.17 11.47
N ALA A 134 -0.77 11.83 10.35
CA ALA A 134 -0.46 11.35 9.01
C ALA A 134 0.20 12.49 8.21
N ARG A 135 1.33 12.24 7.54
CA ARG A 135 1.97 13.25 6.69
C ARG A 135 1.29 13.38 5.33
N ARG A 136 0.84 12.26 4.78
CA ARG A 136 0.09 12.15 3.53
C ARG A 136 -1.11 11.24 3.74
N ILE A 137 -2.16 11.48 2.98
CA ILE A 137 -3.39 10.67 3.03
C ILE A 137 -3.72 10.11 1.65
N GLY A 138 -4.39 8.97 1.63
CA GLY A 138 -4.74 8.31 0.39
C GLY A 138 -5.70 7.16 0.55
N PHE A 139 -5.75 6.31 -0.45
CA PHE A 139 -6.52 5.07 -0.40
C PHE A 139 -5.91 3.99 -1.32
N SER A 140 -6.17 2.72 -1.00
CA SER A 140 -5.96 1.62 -1.94
C SER A 140 -7.23 1.39 -2.74
N TYR A 141 -7.07 1.23 -4.05
CA TYR A 141 -8.18 1.25 -4.99
C TYR A 141 -8.31 -0.06 -5.77
N HIS A 142 -9.54 -0.56 -5.87
CA HIS A 142 -9.89 -1.82 -6.50
C HIS A 142 -11.20 -1.75 -7.33
N GLY A 143 -11.54 -0.57 -7.83
CA GLY A 143 -12.68 -0.31 -8.69
C GLY A 143 -12.27 0.10 -10.10
N ASP A 144 -13.23 0.59 -10.87
CA ASP A 144 -13.00 1.07 -12.23
C ASP A 144 -12.52 2.54 -12.28
N ALA A 145 -12.07 2.98 -13.46
CA ALA A 145 -11.54 4.34 -13.63
C ALA A 145 -12.62 5.44 -13.51
N ALA A 146 -13.89 5.13 -13.76
CA ALA A 146 -14.98 6.11 -13.65
C ALA A 146 -15.28 6.43 -12.18
N LEU A 147 -15.36 5.42 -11.33
CA LEU A 147 -15.51 5.63 -9.90
C LEU A 147 -14.28 6.34 -9.30
N LEU A 148 -13.07 5.97 -9.76
CA LEU A 148 -11.84 6.66 -9.32
C LEU A 148 -11.88 8.16 -9.63
N ASP A 149 -12.33 8.53 -10.83
CA ASP A 149 -12.48 9.93 -11.23
C ASP A 149 -13.49 10.70 -10.36
N GLN A 150 -14.61 10.05 -10.01
CA GLN A 150 -15.61 10.60 -9.08
C GLN A 150 -15.02 10.83 -7.68
N ILE A 151 -14.32 9.82 -7.14
CA ILE A 151 -13.68 9.91 -5.82
C ILE A 151 -12.68 11.06 -5.79
N LEU A 152 -11.77 11.13 -6.75
CA LEU A 152 -10.72 12.15 -6.79
C LEU A 152 -11.25 13.57 -7.08
N THR A 153 -12.38 13.67 -7.78
CA THR A 153 -13.09 14.95 -7.96
C THR A 153 -13.69 15.43 -6.65
N LYS A 154 -14.30 14.53 -5.88
CA LYS A 154 -14.94 14.85 -4.61
C LYS A 154 -13.96 15.06 -3.47
N HIS A 155 -12.85 14.35 -3.49
CA HIS A 155 -11.80 14.35 -2.45
C HIS A 155 -10.45 14.83 -3.00
N PRO A 156 -10.35 16.11 -3.44
CA PRO A 156 -9.12 16.65 -4.02
C PRO A 156 -7.95 16.74 -3.01
N GLU A 157 -8.21 16.60 -1.71
CA GLU A 157 -7.20 16.59 -0.64
C GLU A 157 -6.35 15.31 -0.59
N VAL A 158 -6.74 14.25 -1.28
CA VAL A 158 -5.97 12.99 -1.38
C VAL A 158 -4.61 13.25 -2.03
N ASP A 159 -3.54 12.76 -1.42
CA ASP A 159 -2.17 12.93 -1.90
C ASP A 159 -1.70 11.77 -2.78
N VAL A 160 -2.19 10.54 -2.50
CA VAL A 160 -1.68 9.31 -3.10
C VAL A 160 -2.76 8.26 -3.27
N VAL A 161 -2.70 7.53 -4.38
CA VAL A 161 -3.57 6.38 -4.65
C VAL A 161 -2.72 5.15 -4.89
N LEU A 162 -3.05 4.04 -4.20
CA LEU A 162 -2.42 2.74 -4.39
C LEU A 162 -3.29 1.92 -5.35
N ILE A 163 -2.78 1.62 -6.55
CA ILE A 163 -3.50 0.88 -7.59
C ILE A 163 -2.77 -0.40 -7.97
N GLN A 164 -3.51 -1.40 -8.44
CA GLN A 164 -2.95 -2.59 -9.07
C GLN A 164 -2.41 -2.21 -10.46
N LEU A 165 -1.11 -2.43 -10.67
CA LEU A 165 -0.47 -2.10 -11.94
C LEU A 165 0.69 -3.04 -12.22
N ASN A 166 0.62 -3.73 -13.36
CA ASN A 166 1.70 -4.51 -13.94
C ASN A 166 1.46 -4.61 -15.46
N TYR A 167 2.44 -5.06 -16.19
CA TYR A 167 2.36 -5.10 -17.66
C TYR A 167 1.29 -6.07 -18.20
N LEU A 168 0.95 -7.13 -17.46
CA LEU A 168 -0.09 -8.08 -17.86
C LEU A 168 -1.50 -7.49 -17.71
N ASP A 169 -1.73 -6.73 -16.63
CA ASP A 169 -3.03 -6.13 -16.32
C ASP A 169 -3.21 -4.74 -16.95
N TRP A 170 -2.20 -4.22 -17.67
CA TRP A 170 -2.18 -2.86 -18.21
C TRP A 170 -3.41 -2.54 -19.06
N GLU A 171 -3.79 -3.45 -19.99
CA GLU A 171 -4.96 -3.31 -20.85
C GLU A 171 -6.16 -4.17 -20.38
N SER A 172 -6.12 -4.72 -19.16
CA SER A 172 -7.23 -5.52 -18.62
C SER A 172 -8.48 -4.68 -18.45
N GLU A 173 -9.57 -5.09 -19.06
CA GLU A 173 -10.87 -4.40 -18.90
C GLU A 173 -11.43 -4.52 -17.48
N GLY A 174 -11.15 -5.63 -16.79
CA GLY A 174 -11.63 -5.87 -15.42
C GLY A 174 -10.86 -5.11 -14.35
N ILE A 175 -9.54 -4.88 -14.56
CA ILE A 175 -8.68 -4.18 -13.60
C ILE A 175 -8.50 -2.71 -13.97
N GLN A 176 -8.50 -2.40 -15.28
CA GLN A 176 -8.34 -1.06 -15.84
C GLN A 176 -7.09 -0.32 -15.37
N SER A 177 -5.96 -1.04 -15.20
CA SER A 177 -4.72 -0.47 -14.65
C SER A 177 -4.30 0.82 -15.36
N ARG A 178 -4.24 0.83 -16.71
CA ARG A 178 -3.89 2.02 -17.50
C ARG A 178 -4.86 3.18 -17.24
N LYS A 179 -6.17 2.91 -17.33
CA LYS A 179 -7.20 3.94 -17.16
C LYS A 179 -7.17 4.55 -15.75
N CYS A 180 -6.99 3.73 -14.71
CA CYS A 180 -6.83 4.19 -13.33
C CYS A 180 -5.55 5.01 -13.14
N TYR A 181 -4.43 4.58 -13.73
CA TYR A 181 -3.17 5.33 -13.71
C TYR A 181 -3.33 6.71 -14.37
N GLU A 182 -3.88 6.75 -15.58
CA GLU A 182 -4.13 8.00 -16.31
C GLU A 182 -5.08 8.94 -15.54
N THR A 183 -6.09 8.37 -14.85
CA THR A 183 -7.00 9.13 -14.00
C THR A 183 -6.25 9.77 -12.83
N CYS A 184 -5.41 9.03 -12.13
CA CYS A 184 -4.56 9.59 -11.07
C CYS A 184 -3.70 10.76 -11.58
N LEU A 185 -3.07 10.61 -12.76
CA LEU A 185 -2.24 11.65 -13.36
C LEU A 185 -3.06 12.91 -13.70
N ARG A 186 -4.26 12.77 -14.29
CA ARG A 186 -5.15 13.91 -14.59
C ARG A 186 -5.51 14.71 -13.33
N HIS A 187 -5.68 14.03 -12.21
CA HIS A 187 -5.95 14.67 -10.90
C HIS A 187 -4.67 15.10 -10.15
N GLY A 188 -3.48 14.96 -10.75
CA GLY A 188 -2.21 15.34 -10.12
C GLY A 188 -1.83 14.50 -8.90
N LYS A 189 -2.33 13.26 -8.80
CA LYS A 189 -2.08 12.38 -7.65
C LYS A 189 -0.82 11.56 -7.82
N SER A 190 -0.12 11.34 -6.69
CA SER A 190 0.96 10.36 -6.68
C SER A 190 0.38 8.95 -6.77
N VAL A 191 1.01 8.10 -7.56
CA VAL A 191 0.63 6.70 -7.70
C VAL A 191 1.59 5.81 -6.91
N MET A 192 1.04 4.94 -6.07
CA MET A 192 1.71 3.76 -5.53
C MET A 192 1.21 2.54 -6.27
N VAL A 193 2.09 1.56 -6.45
CA VAL A 193 1.77 0.34 -7.21
C VAL A 193 1.73 -0.85 -6.28
N MET A 194 0.63 -1.60 -6.31
CA MET A 194 0.52 -2.93 -5.75
C MET A 194 0.49 -3.97 -6.86
N GLU A 195 0.83 -5.21 -6.52
CA GLU A 195 0.86 -6.35 -7.45
C GLU A 195 1.80 -6.15 -8.67
N PRO A 196 2.97 -5.49 -8.55
CA PRO A 196 3.86 -5.29 -9.69
C PRO A 196 4.33 -6.61 -10.30
N LEU A 197 4.48 -7.66 -9.47
CA LEU A 197 4.79 -9.02 -9.90
C LEU A 197 3.62 -10.00 -9.76
N LYS A 198 2.39 -9.50 -9.58
CA LYS A 198 1.15 -10.30 -9.47
C LYS A 198 1.31 -11.50 -8.51
N GLY A 199 1.71 -11.20 -7.26
CA GLY A 199 1.95 -12.20 -6.23
C GLY A 199 3.16 -13.10 -6.47
N GLY A 200 4.06 -12.71 -7.37
CA GLY A 200 5.24 -13.48 -7.78
C GLY A 200 5.07 -14.23 -9.11
N THR A 201 3.86 -14.29 -9.65
CA THR A 201 3.60 -14.98 -10.94
C THR A 201 4.44 -14.40 -12.08
N LEU A 202 4.67 -13.08 -12.08
CA LEU A 202 5.43 -12.40 -13.13
C LEU A 202 6.96 -12.42 -12.91
N ALA A 203 7.44 -13.01 -11.82
CA ALA A 203 8.87 -13.23 -11.62
C ALA A 203 9.41 -14.40 -12.49
N SER A 204 8.51 -15.26 -12.99
CA SER A 204 8.82 -16.32 -13.94
C SER A 204 7.79 -16.25 -15.07
N ILE A 205 8.23 -15.87 -16.25
CA ILE A 205 7.37 -15.69 -17.43
C ILE A 205 7.75 -16.71 -18.52
N PRO A 206 6.84 -17.00 -19.48
CA PRO A 206 7.14 -17.89 -20.61
C PRO A 206 8.35 -17.39 -21.41
N GLU A 207 9.15 -18.33 -21.94
CA GLU A 207 10.37 -18.04 -22.71
C GLU A 207 10.14 -17.06 -23.87
N GLU A 208 9.00 -17.18 -24.56
CA GLU A 208 8.63 -16.25 -25.63
C GLU A 208 8.44 -14.81 -25.14
N ALA A 209 7.89 -14.63 -23.95
CA ALA A 209 7.71 -13.31 -23.34
C ALA A 209 9.07 -12.74 -22.86
N GLU A 210 9.90 -13.58 -22.26
CA GLU A 210 11.25 -13.21 -21.86
C GLU A 210 12.11 -12.81 -23.08
N ALA A 211 12.01 -13.55 -24.18
CA ALA A 211 12.70 -13.21 -25.42
C ALA A 211 12.29 -11.83 -25.96
N LYS A 212 11.00 -11.46 -25.84
CA LYS A 212 10.52 -10.11 -26.20
C LYS A 212 11.09 -9.02 -25.30
N LEU A 213 11.17 -9.25 -23.98
CA LEU A 213 11.80 -8.31 -23.06
C LEU A 213 13.28 -8.09 -23.42
N ARG A 214 14.01 -9.14 -23.74
CA ARG A 214 15.42 -9.08 -24.13
C ARG A 214 15.65 -8.36 -25.46
N THR A 215 14.65 -8.24 -26.33
CA THR A 215 14.78 -7.40 -27.55
C THR A 215 14.80 -5.91 -27.22
N LEU A 216 14.20 -5.51 -26.12
CA LEU A 216 14.16 -4.12 -25.64
C LEU A 216 15.39 -3.81 -24.76
N HIS A 217 15.73 -4.74 -23.88
CA HIS A 217 16.84 -4.65 -22.95
C HIS A 217 17.51 -6.02 -22.79
N PRO A 218 18.63 -6.28 -23.52
CA PRO A 218 19.26 -7.61 -23.59
C PRO A 218 19.66 -8.21 -22.26
N ASP A 219 19.99 -7.37 -21.27
CA ASP A 219 20.46 -7.78 -19.95
C ASP A 219 19.35 -7.87 -18.89
N TRP A 220 18.10 -7.55 -19.24
CA TRP A 220 16.99 -7.58 -18.29
C TRP A 220 16.49 -8.99 -18.03
N THR A 221 16.17 -9.25 -16.76
CA THR A 221 15.43 -10.40 -16.29
C THR A 221 13.98 -9.98 -15.97
N PRO A 222 13.05 -10.93 -15.74
CA PRO A 222 11.70 -10.60 -15.30
C PRO A 222 11.63 -9.79 -13.99
N SER A 223 12.73 -9.73 -13.24
CA SER A 223 12.82 -8.99 -11.97
C SER A 223 13.25 -7.52 -12.14
N ASP A 224 13.77 -7.16 -13.30
CA ASP A 224 14.22 -5.81 -13.64
C ASP A 224 13.07 -4.95 -14.18
#